data_05b5cff2fea52e37b8e980d1dc66f616
#
_entry.id   05b5cff2fea52e37b8e980d1dc66f616
#
_cell.length_a   1.000
_cell.length_b   1.000
_cell.length_c   1.000
_cell.angle_alpha   90.00
_cell.angle_beta   90.00
_cell.angle_gamma   90.00
#
_symmetry.space_group_name_H-M   'P 1'
#
loop_
_entity.id
_entity.type
_entity.pdbx_description
1 polymer ?
#
loop_
_entity_poly.entity_id
_entity_poly.type
_entity_poly.pdbx_seq_one_letter_code
_entity_poly.pdbx_strand_id
1 'polypeptide(L)'
;MLIATPNITVDRTVRLPELRLGSVLRPPRPAVTAGGKGLNVGRVAAAFGRRATLLAFEPDDDAVLIRRLFAAEPVDLVGVPVAGDVRVATIYLEDSGRVTVLNEPGPEISGEAWRRYEEAVAAELASGRHRTLVCSGSLPPGVPDDGYGRLVKIGHRSGVQVIVDAARTALADAVAAGPDIVTPNLAEAAGVLWGHLDEEVHDGDPDVPERAQRAVRELCARGARSAAVTAGAAGTAYGDAETVTWVPAVQVPVVNPIGAGDSFVGGLVEAWETGASGTAAIVFAVATATASVEQELAGGVDPARARELATHVAAAAEQRVEA
;
A
#
# COMPACT_ATOMS: atom_id res chain seq x y z
N MET A 1 7.50 8.54 -10.02
CA MET A 1 7.69 8.02 -8.64
C MET A 1 8.67 6.86 -8.60
N LEU A 2 9.36 6.66 -7.46
CA LEU A 2 10.07 5.43 -7.10
C LEU A 2 9.27 4.70 -6.03
N ILE A 3 9.05 3.39 -6.20
CA ILE A 3 8.36 2.53 -5.23
C ILE A 3 9.39 1.56 -4.66
N ALA A 4 9.74 1.73 -3.40
CA ALA A 4 10.56 0.80 -2.63
C ALA A 4 9.63 -0.26 -2.00
N THR A 5 9.63 -1.46 -2.58
CA THR A 5 8.85 -2.62 -2.11
C THR A 5 9.79 -3.83 -1.97
N PRO A 6 10.53 -3.91 -0.85
CA PRO A 6 11.60 -4.91 -0.70
C PRO A 6 11.11 -6.36 -0.84
N ASN A 7 9.87 -6.63 -0.49
CA ASN A 7 9.32 -7.98 -0.34
C ASN A 7 8.23 -8.27 -1.39
N ILE A 8 8.61 -8.32 -2.67
CA ILE A 8 7.71 -8.73 -3.75
C ILE A 8 7.21 -10.17 -3.53
N THR A 9 6.15 -10.53 -4.22
CA THR A 9 5.55 -11.87 -4.11
C THR A 9 5.16 -12.41 -5.48
N VAL A 10 5.10 -13.73 -5.57
CA VAL A 10 4.35 -14.43 -6.61
C VAL A 10 2.97 -14.75 -6.05
N ASP A 11 1.94 -14.13 -6.60
CA ASP A 11 0.56 -14.38 -6.18
C ASP A 11 0.03 -15.62 -6.89
N ARG A 12 -0.48 -16.57 -6.11
CA ARG A 12 -1.05 -17.82 -6.57
C ARG A 12 -2.53 -17.88 -6.21
N THR A 13 -3.39 -17.51 -7.14
CA THR A 13 -4.84 -17.46 -6.93
C THR A 13 -5.49 -18.80 -7.26
N VAL A 14 -6.15 -19.37 -6.26
CA VAL A 14 -6.88 -20.63 -6.32
C VAL A 14 -8.38 -20.36 -6.17
N ARG A 15 -9.17 -20.66 -7.20
CA ARG A 15 -10.63 -20.60 -7.13
C ARG A 15 -11.18 -21.98 -6.76
N LEU A 16 -12.10 -22.04 -5.80
CA LEU A 16 -12.72 -23.27 -5.33
C LEU A 16 -14.10 -22.98 -4.73
N PRO A 17 -15.01 -23.99 -4.74
CA PRO A 17 -16.33 -23.80 -4.13
C PRO A 17 -16.26 -23.45 -2.65
N GLU A 18 -15.36 -24.13 -1.89
CA GLU A 18 -15.20 -23.95 -0.46
C GLU A 18 -13.83 -24.48 -0.01
N LEU A 19 -13.13 -23.72 0.86
CA LEU A 19 -11.90 -24.17 1.52
C LEU A 19 -12.25 -24.98 2.76
N ARG A 20 -12.22 -26.32 2.62
CA ARG A 20 -12.52 -27.25 3.73
C ARG A 20 -11.26 -27.76 4.39
N LEU A 21 -11.08 -27.40 5.66
CA LEU A 21 -9.95 -27.86 6.46
C LEU A 21 -9.99 -29.39 6.63
N GLY A 22 -8.80 -30.04 6.64
CA GLY A 22 -8.68 -31.50 6.79
C GLY A 22 -9.03 -32.30 5.53
N SER A 23 -9.37 -31.66 4.41
CA SER A 23 -9.76 -32.32 3.15
C SER A 23 -8.67 -32.23 2.10
N VAL A 24 -8.65 -33.21 1.19
CA VAL A 24 -7.84 -33.15 -0.04
C VAL A 24 -8.66 -32.47 -1.13
N LEU A 25 -8.31 -31.25 -1.45
CA LEU A 25 -8.98 -30.46 -2.49
C LEU A 25 -8.19 -30.57 -3.81
N ARG A 26 -8.90 -30.56 -4.95
CA ARG A 26 -8.32 -30.59 -6.31
C ARG A 26 -8.90 -29.46 -7.14
N PRO A 27 -8.49 -28.21 -6.87
CA PRO A 27 -8.95 -27.05 -7.63
C PRO A 27 -8.43 -27.09 -9.08
N PRO A 28 -9.02 -26.29 -9.98
CA PRO A 28 -8.43 -25.99 -11.28
C PRO A 28 -7.02 -25.43 -11.16
N ARG A 29 -6.31 -25.33 -12.31
CA ARG A 29 -4.94 -24.77 -12.32
C ARG A 29 -4.96 -23.35 -11.75
N PRO A 30 -4.15 -23.04 -10.72
CA PRO A 30 -4.06 -21.70 -10.16
C PRO A 30 -3.59 -20.67 -11.19
N ALA A 31 -4.09 -19.45 -11.11
CA ALA A 31 -3.47 -18.32 -11.77
C ALA A 31 -2.20 -17.93 -11.01
N VAL A 32 -1.14 -17.60 -11.74
CA VAL A 32 0.15 -17.17 -11.17
C VAL A 32 0.51 -15.82 -11.76
N THR A 33 0.64 -14.81 -10.92
CA THR A 33 0.91 -13.42 -11.31
C THR A 33 2.01 -12.81 -10.45
N ALA A 34 2.62 -11.73 -10.92
CA ALA A 34 3.39 -10.86 -10.03
C ALA A 34 2.45 -10.24 -9.00
N GLY A 35 2.95 -10.03 -7.78
CA GLY A 35 2.19 -9.46 -6.69
C GLY A 35 3.03 -8.58 -5.76
N GLY A 36 2.36 -8.05 -4.77
CA GLY A 36 2.91 -7.17 -3.74
C GLY A 36 2.33 -5.76 -3.78
N LYS A 37 2.22 -5.14 -2.59
CA LYS A 37 1.59 -3.82 -2.41
C LYS A 37 2.15 -2.78 -3.38
N GLY A 38 3.48 -2.66 -3.50
CA GLY A 38 4.11 -1.68 -4.38
C GLY A 38 3.78 -1.88 -5.87
N LEU A 39 3.57 -3.14 -6.32
CA LEU A 39 3.11 -3.39 -7.69
C LEU A 39 1.69 -2.86 -7.91
N ASN A 40 0.79 -3.01 -6.94
CA ASN A 40 -0.57 -2.46 -7.04
C ASN A 40 -0.54 -0.93 -7.15
N VAL A 41 0.32 -0.25 -6.35
CA VAL A 41 0.57 1.20 -6.50
C VAL A 41 1.05 1.54 -7.93
N GLY A 42 1.96 0.74 -8.48
CA GLY A 42 2.48 0.91 -9.84
C GLY A 42 1.41 0.74 -10.93
N ARG A 43 0.49 -0.23 -10.77
CA ARG A 43 -0.65 -0.45 -11.67
C ARG A 43 -1.59 0.75 -11.69
N VAL A 44 -1.89 1.33 -10.51
CA VAL A 44 -2.68 2.56 -10.41
C VAL A 44 -1.99 3.71 -11.14
N ALA A 45 -0.69 3.90 -10.92
CA ALA A 45 0.06 4.93 -11.63
C ALA A 45 -0.02 4.76 -13.16
N ALA A 46 0.08 3.53 -13.64
CA ALA A 46 -0.03 3.22 -15.06
C ALA A 46 -1.41 3.51 -15.63
N ALA A 47 -2.48 3.25 -14.89
CA ALA A 47 -3.84 3.62 -15.29
C ALA A 47 -3.99 5.13 -15.52
N PHE A 48 -3.29 5.96 -14.72
CA PHE A 48 -3.22 7.40 -14.93
C PHE A 48 -2.17 7.85 -15.97
N GLY A 49 -1.59 6.90 -16.73
CA GLY A 49 -0.63 7.18 -17.80
C GLY A 49 0.79 7.46 -17.31
N ARG A 50 1.13 7.10 -16.08
CA ARG A 50 2.46 7.26 -15.51
C ARG A 50 3.18 5.92 -15.44
N ARG A 51 4.50 5.94 -15.61
CA ARG A 51 5.33 4.77 -15.41
C ARG A 51 6.10 4.88 -14.10
N ALA A 52 5.94 3.89 -13.23
CA ALA A 52 6.63 3.81 -11.94
C ALA A 52 7.88 2.93 -12.06
N THR A 53 8.95 3.30 -11.35
CA THR A 53 10.08 2.41 -11.08
C THR A 53 9.81 1.69 -9.77
N LEU A 54 9.84 0.36 -9.80
CA LEU A 54 9.66 -0.49 -8.63
C LEU A 54 10.99 -1.13 -8.27
N LEU A 55 11.51 -0.83 -7.08
CA LEU A 55 12.75 -1.36 -6.59
C LEU A 55 12.47 -2.43 -5.53
N ALA A 56 12.99 -3.64 -5.77
CA ALA A 56 12.71 -4.82 -4.95
C ALA A 56 13.95 -5.71 -4.80
N PHE A 57 13.95 -6.60 -3.82
CA PHE A 57 14.86 -7.74 -3.86
C PHE A 57 14.43 -8.71 -4.96
N GLU A 58 15.42 -9.25 -5.66
CA GLU A 58 15.25 -10.26 -6.71
C GLU A 58 15.95 -11.54 -6.26
N PRO A 59 15.22 -12.51 -5.68
CA PRO A 59 15.76 -13.80 -5.32
C PRO A 59 16.31 -14.58 -6.51
N ASP A 60 17.56 -15.07 -6.39
CA ASP A 60 18.31 -15.65 -7.49
C ASP A 60 17.68 -16.95 -8.02
N ASP A 61 17.08 -17.76 -7.14
CA ASP A 61 16.49 -19.06 -7.51
C ASP A 61 15.25 -18.88 -8.40
N ASP A 62 14.55 -17.76 -8.26
CA ASP A 62 13.34 -17.44 -9.03
C ASP A 62 13.50 -16.25 -9.99
N ALA A 63 14.71 -15.75 -10.21
CA ALA A 63 14.95 -14.54 -11.02
C ALA A 63 14.30 -14.60 -12.42
N VAL A 64 14.34 -15.76 -13.09
CA VAL A 64 13.72 -15.95 -14.41
C VAL A 64 12.19 -15.85 -14.32
N LEU A 65 11.58 -16.44 -13.28
CA LEU A 65 10.15 -16.36 -13.05
C LEU A 65 9.72 -14.92 -12.77
N ILE A 66 10.42 -14.24 -11.86
CA ILE A 66 10.17 -12.85 -11.47
C ILE A 66 10.21 -11.95 -12.70
N ARG A 67 11.29 -11.99 -13.48
CA ARG A 67 11.45 -11.16 -14.68
C ARG A 67 10.36 -11.42 -15.70
N ARG A 68 9.97 -12.69 -15.91
CA ARG A 68 8.88 -13.04 -16.80
C ARG A 68 7.53 -12.48 -16.34
N LEU A 69 7.22 -12.57 -15.05
CA LEU A 69 5.96 -12.06 -14.50
C LEU A 69 5.93 -10.54 -14.55
N PHE A 70 7.01 -9.87 -14.12
CA PHE A 70 7.08 -8.41 -14.11
C PHE A 70 7.19 -7.79 -15.50
N ALA A 71 7.69 -8.53 -16.51
CA ALA A 71 7.68 -8.06 -17.91
C ALA A 71 6.26 -7.85 -18.48
N ALA A 72 5.25 -8.46 -17.86
CA ALA A 72 3.83 -8.26 -18.22
C ALA A 72 3.18 -7.11 -17.45
N GLU A 73 3.87 -6.53 -16.47
CA GLU A 73 3.36 -5.47 -15.61
C GLU A 73 3.78 -4.08 -16.10
N PRO A 74 2.98 -3.06 -15.85
CA PRO A 74 3.23 -1.70 -16.34
C PRO A 74 4.20 -0.91 -15.46
N VAL A 75 5.26 -1.55 -14.96
CA VAL A 75 6.30 -0.95 -14.10
C VAL A 75 7.69 -1.27 -14.61
N ASP A 76 8.68 -0.45 -14.26
CA ASP A 76 10.09 -0.75 -14.49
C ASP A 76 10.66 -1.40 -13.23
N LEU A 77 10.94 -2.71 -13.28
CA LEU A 77 11.54 -3.42 -12.14
C LEU A 77 13.05 -3.19 -12.07
N VAL A 78 13.52 -2.69 -10.93
CA VAL A 78 14.93 -2.65 -10.54
C VAL A 78 15.13 -3.70 -9.44
N GLY A 79 15.72 -4.83 -9.81
CA GLY A 79 15.99 -5.95 -8.91
C GLY A 79 17.34 -5.82 -8.21
N VAL A 80 17.37 -5.99 -6.89
CA VAL A 80 18.62 -6.16 -6.11
C VAL A 80 18.79 -7.65 -5.84
N PRO A 81 19.79 -8.33 -6.43
CA PRO A 81 19.95 -9.77 -6.31
C PRO A 81 20.19 -10.19 -4.86
N VAL A 82 19.51 -11.26 -4.44
CA VAL A 82 19.67 -11.92 -3.14
C VAL A 82 19.54 -13.44 -3.29
N ALA A 83 20.14 -14.19 -2.40
CA ALA A 83 19.98 -15.64 -2.37
C ALA A 83 18.57 -16.06 -1.94
N GLY A 84 18.12 -17.23 -2.42
CA GLY A 84 16.88 -17.89 -2.02
C GLY A 84 15.73 -17.73 -2.99
N ASP A 85 14.53 -18.10 -2.52
CA ASP A 85 13.29 -18.15 -3.28
C ASP A 85 12.45 -16.88 -3.07
N VAL A 86 11.66 -16.51 -4.09
CA VAL A 86 10.63 -15.48 -3.92
C VAL A 86 9.49 -16.05 -3.08
N ARG A 87 8.97 -15.25 -2.14
CA ARG A 87 7.79 -15.65 -1.37
C ARG A 87 6.56 -15.82 -2.25
N VAL A 88 5.67 -16.71 -1.83
CA VAL A 88 4.38 -16.93 -2.47
C VAL A 88 3.26 -16.41 -1.56
N ALA A 89 2.30 -15.69 -2.14
CA ALA A 89 1.02 -15.42 -1.54
C ALA A 89 -0.04 -16.33 -2.16
N THR A 90 -0.53 -17.31 -1.41
CA THR A 90 -1.61 -18.17 -1.91
C THR A 90 -2.95 -17.58 -1.50
N ILE A 91 -3.75 -17.20 -2.50
CA ILE A 91 -5.04 -16.54 -2.34
C ILE A 91 -6.13 -17.57 -2.70
N TYR A 92 -6.95 -17.93 -1.75
CA TYR A 92 -8.10 -18.80 -1.94
C TYR A 92 -9.36 -17.93 -2.11
N LEU A 93 -10.01 -18.07 -3.27
CA LEU A 93 -11.26 -17.38 -3.58
C LEU A 93 -12.38 -18.43 -3.61
N GLU A 94 -13.33 -18.31 -2.68
CA GLU A 94 -14.46 -19.20 -2.59
C GLU A 94 -15.68 -18.65 -3.35
N ASP A 95 -16.56 -19.54 -3.81
CA ASP A 95 -17.83 -19.16 -4.49
C ASP A 95 -18.73 -18.32 -3.58
N SER A 96 -18.58 -18.45 -2.26
CA SER A 96 -19.26 -17.63 -1.25
C SER A 96 -18.80 -16.16 -1.23
N GLY A 97 -17.69 -15.82 -1.92
CA GLY A 97 -17.01 -14.53 -1.84
C GLY A 97 -16.01 -14.45 -0.69
N ARG A 98 -15.85 -15.49 0.13
CA ARG A 98 -14.84 -15.52 1.19
C ARG A 98 -13.43 -15.59 0.57
N VAL A 99 -12.53 -14.77 1.07
CA VAL A 99 -11.12 -14.73 0.65
C VAL A 99 -10.25 -15.15 1.82
N THR A 100 -9.34 -16.10 1.59
CA THR A 100 -8.32 -16.50 2.55
C THR A 100 -6.96 -16.36 1.90
N VAL A 101 -6.03 -15.70 2.57
CA VAL A 101 -4.67 -15.45 2.05
C VAL A 101 -3.65 -16.06 2.98
N LEU A 102 -2.74 -16.87 2.42
CA LEU A 102 -1.55 -17.36 3.10
C LEU A 102 -0.32 -16.65 2.52
N ASN A 103 0.32 -15.82 3.34
CA ASN A 103 1.51 -15.07 2.97
C ASN A 103 2.76 -15.71 3.57
N GLU A 104 3.72 -16.04 2.73
CA GLU A 104 5.05 -16.42 3.16
C GLU A 104 5.87 -15.20 3.60
N PRO A 105 6.87 -15.37 4.49
CA PRO A 105 7.66 -14.26 5.03
C PRO A 105 8.60 -13.62 4.00
N GLY A 106 9.09 -14.38 3.03
CA GLY A 106 10.12 -14.00 2.07
C GLY A 106 11.52 -14.46 2.45
N PRO A 107 12.54 -14.20 1.60
CA PRO A 107 13.90 -14.61 1.81
C PRO A 107 14.55 -13.90 3.00
N GLU A 108 15.53 -14.54 3.63
CA GLU A 108 16.35 -13.92 4.67
C GLU A 108 17.32 -12.90 4.04
N ILE A 109 17.28 -11.66 4.47
CA ILE A 109 18.08 -10.56 3.91
C ILE A 109 19.27 -10.25 4.82
N SER A 110 20.49 -10.40 4.29
CA SER A 110 21.68 -9.99 5.03
C SER A 110 21.81 -8.47 5.14
N GLY A 111 22.50 -7.98 6.17
CA GLY A 111 22.76 -6.54 6.31
C GLY A 111 23.53 -5.94 5.13
N GLU A 112 24.35 -6.75 4.42
CA GLU A 112 25.02 -6.32 3.18
C GLU A 112 24.03 -6.17 2.02
N ALA A 113 23.08 -7.09 1.87
CA ALA A 113 22.03 -7.00 0.85
C ALA A 113 21.14 -5.79 1.11
N TRP A 114 20.80 -5.53 2.38
CA TRP A 114 20.05 -4.32 2.73
C TRP A 114 20.81 -3.04 2.38
N ARG A 115 22.09 -2.97 2.65
CA ARG A 115 22.91 -1.80 2.27
C ARG A 115 22.92 -1.58 0.74
N ARG A 116 23.06 -2.66 -0.07
CA ARG A 116 22.93 -2.55 -1.53
C ARG A 116 21.55 -2.04 -1.96
N TYR A 117 20.49 -2.42 -1.24
CA TYR A 117 19.15 -1.92 -1.50
C TYR A 117 19.06 -0.40 -1.20
N GLU A 118 19.58 0.06 -0.07
CA GLU A 118 19.66 1.49 0.27
C GLU A 118 20.47 2.29 -0.78
N GLU A 119 21.59 1.75 -1.25
CA GLU A 119 22.41 2.33 -2.30
C GLU A 119 21.65 2.41 -3.64
N ALA A 120 20.88 1.38 -3.99
CA ALA A 120 20.06 1.37 -5.20
C ALA A 120 18.93 2.41 -5.12
N VAL A 121 18.26 2.56 -3.96
CA VAL A 121 17.26 3.62 -3.74
C VAL A 121 17.90 4.98 -3.91
N ALA A 122 19.06 5.22 -3.30
CA ALA A 122 19.76 6.49 -3.39
C ALA A 122 20.18 6.81 -4.84
N ALA A 123 20.67 5.82 -5.59
CA ALA A 123 21.07 5.96 -6.99
C ALA A 123 19.88 6.30 -7.90
N GLU A 124 18.74 5.62 -7.70
CA GLU A 124 17.51 5.92 -8.44
C GLU A 124 17.02 7.35 -8.17
N LEU A 125 17.00 7.78 -6.91
CA LEU A 125 16.59 9.15 -6.55
C LEU A 125 17.56 10.20 -7.07
N ALA A 126 18.87 9.92 -7.09
CA ALA A 126 19.88 10.82 -7.64
C ALA A 126 19.74 11.07 -9.15
N SER A 127 19.00 10.21 -9.85
CA SER A 127 18.69 10.40 -11.29
C SER A 127 17.81 11.64 -11.56
N GLY A 128 17.16 12.20 -10.55
CA GLY A 128 16.23 13.34 -10.68
C GLY A 128 14.90 13.02 -11.38
N ARG A 129 14.67 11.76 -11.75
CA ARG A 129 13.43 11.31 -12.43
C ARG A 129 12.23 11.16 -11.51
N HIS A 130 12.47 11.07 -10.20
CA HIS A 130 11.46 10.76 -9.21
C HIS A 130 11.23 11.98 -8.29
N ARG A 131 9.97 12.33 -8.07
CA ARG A 131 9.55 13.38 -7.12
C ARG A 131 9.01 12.80 -5.82
N THR A 132 8.62 11.53 -5.85
CA THR A 132 8.02 10.82 -4.71
C THR A 132 8.72 9.48 -4.53
N LEU A 133 9.06 9.15 -3.29
CA LEU A 133 9.43 7.82 -2.83
C LEU A 133 8.25 7.21 -2.08
N VAL A 134 7.78 6.05 -2.51
CA VAL A 134 6.78 5.26 -1.82
C VAL A 134 7.46 4.05 -1.19
N CYS A 135 7.45 3.93 0.13
CA CYS A 135 7.88 2.74 0.86
C CYS A 135 6.64 1.90 1.16
N SER A 136 6.46 0.76 0.48
CA SER A 136 5.20 0.00 0.55
C SER A 136 5.42 -1.49 0.73
N GLY A 137 4.64 -2.07 1.63
CA GLY A 137 4.61 -3.50 1.92
C GLY A 137 5.40 -3.91 3.16
N SER A 138 5.51 -5.23 3.38
CA SER A 138 6.28 -5.80 4.48
C SER A 138 7.78 -5.76 4.20
N LEU A 139 8.58 -5.71 5.26
CA LEU A 139 10.00 -5.97 5.19
C LEU A 139 10.24 -7.50 5.29
N PRO A 140 11.11 -8.08 4.45
CA PRO A 140 11.49 -9.49 4.59
C PRO A 140 12.35 -9.73 5.84
N PRO A 141 12.46 -10.98 6.32
CA PRO A 141 13.32 -11.33 7.45
C PRO A 141 14.75 -10.84 7.27
N GLY A 142 15.42 -10.50 8.37
CA GLY A 142 16.81 -10.01 8.37
C GLY A 142 17.00 -8.53 7.98
N VAL A 143 15.98 -7.87 7.42
CA VAL A 143 16.01 -6.42 7.24
C VAL A 143 15.94 -5.74 8.61
N PRO A 144 16.76 -4.69 8.88
CA PRO A 144 16.67 -3.94 10.12
C PRO A 144 15.26 -3.38 10.36
N ASP A 145 14.80 -3.38 11.61
CA ASP A 145 13.49 -2.86 11.99
C ASP A 145 13.28 -1.41 11.52
N ASP A 146 14.35 -0.58 11.58
CA ASP A 146 14.37 0.80 11.10
C ASP A 146 14.55 0.93 9.56
N GLY A 147 14.41 -0.15 8.80
CA GLY A 147 14.67 -0.19 7.36
C GLY A 147 13.94 0.92 6.59
N TYR A 148 12.63 1.04 6.76
CA TYR A 148 11.89 2.13 6.12
C TYR A 148 12.26 3.51 6.68
N GLY A 149 12.58 3.62 7.96
CA GLY A 149 13.09 4.87 8.53
C GLY A 149 14.40 5.34 7.87
N ARG A 150 15.27 4.42 7.47
CA ARG A 150 16.48 4.74 6.70
C ARG A 150 16.14 5.20 5.29
N LEU A 151 15.16 4.56 4.62
CA LEU A 151 14.71 5.00 3.30
C LEU A 151 14.03 6.37 3.34
N VAL A 152 13.27 6.69 4.39
CA VAL A 152 12.73 8.04 4.63
C VAL A 152 13.84 9.07 4.64
N LYS A 153 14.93 8.82 5.40
CA LYS A 153 16.09 9.72 5.46
C LYS A 153 16.79 9.86 4.11
N ILE A 154 16.86 8.79 3.31
CA ILE A 154 17.42 8.83 1.95
C ILE A 154 16.54 9.70 1.06
N GLY A 155 15.22 9.51 1.07
CA GLY A 155 14.27 10.31 0.30
C GLY A 155 14.38 11.81 0.61
N HIS A 156 14.38 12.17 1.90
CA HIS A 156 14.51 13.57 2.32
C HIS A 156 15.85 14.20 1.90
N ARG A 157 16.97 13.45 2.00
CA ARG A 157 18.27 13.95 1.50
C ARG A 157 18.28 14.17 -0.01
N SER A 158 17.46 13.43 -0.73
CA SER A 158 17.30 13.57 -2.19
C SER A 158 16.24 14.63 -2.57
N GLY A 159 15.60 15.29 -1.60
CA GLY A 159 14.61 16.35 -1.83
C GLY A 159 13.28 15.85 -2.38
N VAL A 160 12.94 14.58 -2.19
CA VAL A 160 11.65 14.00 -2.63
C VAL A 160 10.68 13.83 -1.47
N GLN A 161 9.38 13.85 -1.78
CA GLN A 161 8.33 13.52 -0.81
C GLN A 161 8.33 12.02 -0.53
N VAL A 162 8.08 11.62 0.73
CA VAL A 162 8.12 10.22 1.16
C VAL A 162 6.79 9.79 1.75
N ILE A 163 6.21 8.76 1.15
CA ILE A 163 5.01 8.05 1.63
C ILE A 163 5.45 6.72 2.24
N VAL A 164 4.92 6.37 3.41
CA VAL A 164 5.11 5.04 3.99
C VAL A 164 3.77 4.34 4.18
N ASP A 165 3.59 3.23 3.46
CA ASP A 165 2.47 2.30 3.59
C ASP A 165 2.99 0.96 4.14
N ALA A 166 3.03 0.85 5.45
CA ALA A 166 3.57 -0.28 6.17
C ALA A 166 2.74 -0.60 7.42
N ALA A 167 3.04 -1.73 8.04
CA ALA A 167 2.38 -2.19 9.25
C ALA A 167 3.40 -2.59 10.34
N ARG A 168 2.92 -2.77 11.56
CA ARG A 168 3.70 -3.32 12.69
C ARG A 168 4.98 -2.51 12.98
N THR A 169 6.09 -3.18 13.28
CA THR A 169 7.38 -2.55 13.62
C THR A 169 7.90 -1.65 12.50
N ALA A 170 7.77 -2.06 11.25
CA ALA A 170 8.19 -1.26 10.09
C ALA A 170 7.48 0.10 10.00
N LEU A 171 6.19 0.16 10.37
CA LEU A 171 5.46 1.44 10.47
C LEU A 171 5.95 2.25 11.67
N ALA A 172 6.08 1.62 12.86
CA ALA A 172 6.47 2.31 14.08
C ALA A 172 7.83 3.03 13.92
N ASP A 173 8.82 2.33 13.37
CA ASP A 173 10.16 2.87 13.16
C ASP A 173 10.21 3.90 12.03
N ALA A 174 9.40 3.71 10.97
CA ALA A 174 9.31 4.69 9.90
C ALA A 174 8.69 6.01 10.38
N VAL A 175 7.66 5.96 11.24
CA VAL A 175 7.03 7.15 11.83
C VAL A 175 8.05 8.02 12.56
N ALA A 176 8.95 7.41 13.34
CA ALA A 176 10.00 8.12 14.07
C ALA A 176 11.02 8.84 13.16
N ALA A 177 11.12 8.44 11.89
CA ALA A 177 11.99 9.08 10.90
C ALA A 177 11.36 10.31 10.22
N GLY A 178 10.09 10.62 10.51
CA GLY A 178 9.39 11.81 10.05
C GLY A 178 8.99 11.79 8.57
N PRO A 179 8.37 10.73 8.03
CA PRO A 179 7.90 10.72 6.65
C PRO A 179 6.91 11.85 6.38
N ASP A 180 6.76 12.26 5.13
CA ASP A 180 5.81 13.32 4.77
C ASP A 180 4.37 12.88 5.03
N ILE A 181 4.07 11.58 4.77
CA ILE A 181 2.81 10.97 5.16
C ILE A 181 2.96 9.46 5.41
N VAL A 182 2.21 8.95 6.39
CA VAL A 182 1.99 7.52 6.58
C VAL A 182 0.53 7.18 6.25
N THR A 183 0.29 5.99 5.68
CA THR A 183 -1.03 5.61 5.16
C THR A 183 -1.55 4.26 5.69
N PRO A 184 -1.44 3.96 7.00
CA PRO A 184 -1.95 2.71 7.53
C PRO A 184 -3.48 2.65 7.48
N ASN A 185 -4.04 1.44 7.48
CA ASN A 185 -5.44 1.28 7.86
C ASN A 185 -5.61 1.38 9.39
N LEU A 186 -6.86 1.51 9.85
CA LEU A 186 -7.13 1.71 11.28
C LEU A 186 -6.66 0.54 12.13
N ALA A 187 -6.76 -0.71 11.65
CA ALA A 187 -6.27 -1.88 12.38
C ALA A 187 -4.73 -1.88 12.48
N GLU A 188 -4.03 -1.54 11.40
CA GLU A 188 -2.56 -1.39 11.39
C GLU A 188 -2.11 -0.28 12.34
N ALA A 189 -2.81 0.87 12.33
CA ALA A 189 -2.56 1.97 13.24
C ALA A 189 -2.83 1.58 14.70
N ALA A 190 -3.95 0.93 15.00
CA ALA A 190 -4.31 0.44 16.34
C ALA A 190 -3.27 -0.56 16.87
N GLY A 191 -2.77 -1.45 16.01
CA GLY A 191 -1.69 -2.39 16.35
C GLY A 191 -0.42 -1.69 16.81
N VAL A 192 0.00 -0.63 16.12
CA VAL A 192 1.21 0.14 16.45
C VAL A 192 1.01 1.06 17.64
N LEU A 193 -0.15 1.68 17.75
CA LEU A 193 -0.40 2.72 18.76
C LEU A 193 -0.84 2.15 20.09
N TRP A 194 -1.70 1.12 20.05
CA TRP A 194 -2.42 0.62 21.23
C TRP A 194 -2.18 -0.87 21.51
N GLY A 195 -1.38 -1.55 20.66
CA GLY A 195 -1.07 -2.97 20.83
C GLY A 195 -2.24 -3.91 20.44
N HIS A 196 -3.28 -3.39 19.80
CA HIS A 196 -4.44 -4.17 19.34
C HIS A 196 -4.09 -4.88 18.03
N LEU A 197 -3.24 -5.90 18.11
CA LEU A 197 -2.89 -6.72 16.97
C LEU A 197 -4.09 -7.57 16.55
N ASP A 198 -4.34 -7.62 15.23
CA ASP A 198 -5.41 -8.42 14.62
C ASP A 198 -6.85 -8.00 15.03
N GLU A 199 -7.05 -6.75 15.46
CA GLU A 199 -8.39 -6.20 15.71
C GLU A 199 -9.14 -6.09 14.38
N GLU A 200 -10.32 -6.73 14.31
CA GLU A 200 -11.24 -6.53 13.20
C GLU A 200 -11.96 -5.19 13.38
N VAL A 201 -11.77 -4.28 12.43
CA VAL A 201 -12.49 -3.01 12.37
C VAL A 201 -13.71 -3.18 11.47
N HIS A 202 -14.90 -3.05 12.02
CA HIS A 202 -16.12 -3.08 11.22
C HIS A 202 -16.47 -1.66 10.75
N ASP A 203 -16.57 -1.49 9.44
CA ASP A 203 -16.81 -0.18 8.80
C ASP A 203 -18.09 0.53 9.30
N GLY A 204 -19.03 -0.21 9.87
CA GLY A 204 -20.28 0.30 10.42
C GLY A 204 -20.22 0.76 11.88
N ASP A 205 -19.10 0.59 12.58
CA ASP A 205 -18.98 1.00 13.97
C ASP A 205 -18.96 2.53 14.06
N PRO A 206 -19.81 3.14 14.92
CA PRO A 206 -19.99 4.58 14.97
C PRO A 206 -18.76 5.33 15.49
N ASP A 207 -17.84 4.66 16.18
CA ASP A 207 -16.61 5.22 16.74
C ASP A 207 -15.41 5.20 15.76
N VAL A 208 -15.55 4.55 14.60
CA VAL A 208 -14.48 4.44 13.59
C VAL A 208 -13.90 5.80 13.17
N PRO A 209 -14.71 6.83 12.86
CA PRO A 209 -14.15 8.14 12.52
C PRO A 209 -13.33 8.77 13.65
N GLU A 210 -13.80 8.67 14.88
CA GLU A 210 -13.12 9.24 16.06
C GLU A 210 -11.81 8.50 16.36
N ARG A 211 -11.82 7.16 16.29
CA ARG A 211 -10.63 6.31 16.47
C ARG A 211 -9.59 6.61 15.40
N ALA A 212 -10.00 6.73 14.13
CA ALA A 212 -9.08 7.04 13.04
C ALA A 212 -8.47 8.44 13.18
N GLN A 213 -9.27 9.45 13.57
CA GLN A 213 -8.77 10.81 13.86
C GLN A 213 -7.80 10.83 15.05
N ARG A 214 -8.09 10.07 16.09
CA ARG A 214 -7.17 9.89 17.21
C ARG A 214 -5.86 9.24 16.76
N ALA A 215 -5.92 8.20 15.93
CA ALA A 215 -4.74 7.53 15.40
C ALA A 215 -3.87 8.50 14.57
N VAL A 216 -4.46 9.38 13.73
CA VAL A 216 -3.73 10.42 13.00
C VAL A 216 -2.93 11.30 13.96
N ARG A 217 -3.58 11.85 15.00
CA ARG A 217 -2.88 12.73 15.97
C ARG A 217 -1.73 12.00 16.67
N GLU A 218 -1.94 10.74 17.07
CA GLU A 218 -0.92 9.96 17.78
C GLU A 218 0.25 9.56 16.86
N LEU A 219 0.00 9.22 15.59
CA LEU A 219 1.07 8.96 14.60
C LEU A 219 1.90 10.22 14.35
N CYS A 220 1.25 11.36 14.21
CA CYS A 220 1.95 12.63 14.03
C CYS A 220 2.73 13.04 15.30
N ALA A 221 2.17 12.84 16.47
CA ALA A 221 2.88 13.09 17.75
C ALA A 221 4.12 12.19 17.93
N ARG A 222 4.17 11.02 17.26
CA ARG A 222 5.32 10.10 17.25
C ARG A 222 6.36 10.43 16.17
N GLY A 223 6.07 11.39 15.25
CA GLY A 223 7.07 11.88 14.30
C GLY A 223 6.61 12.04 12.85
N ALA A 224 5.55 11.39 12.38
CA ALA A 224 5.06 11.60 11.01
C ALA A 224 4.64 13.07 10.80
N ARG A 225 4.96 13.66 9.66
CA ARG A 225 4.54 15.03 9.35
C ARG A 225 3.03 15.12 9.14
N SER A 226 2.47 14.09 8.49
CA SER A 226 1.03 13.90 8.36
C SER A 226 0.70 12.41 8.35
N ALA A 227 -0.57 12.08 8.58
CA ALA A 227 -1.06 10.72 8.48
C ALA A 227 -2.43 10.69 7.79
N ALA A 228 -2.68 9.64 7.01
CA ALA A 228 -3.98 9.30 6.46
C ALA A 228 -4.34 7.88 6.93
N VAL A 229 -5.24 7.77 7.90
CA VAL A 229 -5.67 6.49 8.45
C VAL A 229 -6.95 6.06 7.76
N THR A 230 -6.84 5.03 6.91
CA THR A 230 -7.97 4.51 6.14
C THR A 230 -8.83 3.57 6.98
N ALA A 231 -10.14 3.62 6.81
CA ALA A 231 -11.12 2.82 7.53
C ALA A 231 -12.15 2.20 6.55
N GLY A 232 -11.67 1.56 5.51
CA GLY A 232 -12.48 0.85 4.52
C GLY A 232 -13.60 1.71 3.93
N ALA A 233 -14.81 1.17 3.91
CA ALA A 233 -15.99 1.84 3.37
C ALA A 233 -16.48 3.02 4.22
N ALA A 234 -15.99 3.19 5.46
CA ALA A 234 -16.34 4.34 6.29
C ALA A 234 -15.65 5.63 5.82
N GLY A 235 -14.40 5.56 5.36
CA GLY A 235 -13.65 6.73 4.89
C GLY A 235 -12.21 6.77 5.40
N THR A 236 -11.66 7.99 5.53
CA THR A 236 -10.25 8.21 5.90
C THR A 236 -10.14 9.43 6.80
N ALA A 237 -9.44 9.30 7.93
CA ALA A 237 -8.98 10.44 8.71
C ALA A 237 -7.64 10.92 8.15
N TYR A 238 -7.47 12.22 7.95
CA TYR A 238 -6.25 12.83 7.45
C TYR A 238 -5.90 14.10 8.21
N GLY A 239 -4.64 14.31 8.45
CA GLY A 239 -4.16 15.55 9.05
C GLY A 239 -2.76 15.44 9.63
N ASP A 240 -2.47 16.39 10.50
CA ASP A 240 -1.25 16.48 11.31
C ASP A 240 -1.59 16.41 12.81
N ALA A 241 -0.67 16.81 13.68
CA ALA A 241 -0.88 16.78 15.12
C ALA A 241 -1.94 17.80 15.60
N GLU A 242 -2.19 18.87 14.85
CA GLU A 242 -3.07 19.98 15.24
C GLU A 242 -4.44 19.88 14.55
N THR A 243 -4.45 19.57 13.27
CA THR A 243 -5.65 19.59 12.43
C THR A 243 -5.91 18.22 11.81
N VAL A 244 -7.07 17.64 12.10
CA VAL A 244 -7.50 16.37 11.51
C VAL A 244 -8.89 16.52 10.90
N THR A 245 -9.00 16.09 9.64
CA THR A 245 -10.23 16.07 8.85
C THR A 245 -10.66 14.64 8.59
N TRP A 246 -11.96 14.39 8.57
CA TRP A 246 -12.55 13.14 8.11
C TRP A 246 -13.03 13.27 6.67
N VAL A 247 -12.58 12.40 5.79
CA VAL A 247 -13.04 12.29 4.41
C VAL A 247 -13.84 11.00 4.27
N PRO A 248 -15.18 11.07 4.12
CA PRO A 248 -16.01 9.89 3.99
C PRO A 248 -15.78 9.18 2.65
N ALA A 249 -15.90 7.85 2.61
CA ALA A 249 -15.97 7.13 1.35
C ALA A 249 -17.40 7.14 0.78
N VAL A 250 -17.49 6.98 -0.55
CA VAL A 250 -18.77 6.81 -1.26
C VAL A 250 -19.04 5.32 -1.44
N GLN A 251 -20.27 4.89 -1.17
CA GLN A 251 -20.66 3.49 -1.32
C GLN A 251 -20.78 3.11 -2.80
N VAL A 252 -20.15 2.01 -3.17
CA VAL A 252 -20.16 1.44 -4.53
C VAL A 252 -20.30 -0.08 -4.45
N PRO A 253 -20.72 -0.76 -5.52
CA PRO A 253 -20.66 -2.22 -5.60
C PRO A 253 -19.20 -2.70 -5.51
N VAL A 254 -18.93 -3.61 -4.58
CA VAL A 254 -17.57 -4.14 -4.38
C VAL A 254 -17.41 -5.44 -5.18
N VAL A 255 -16.44 -5.44 -6.10
CA VAL A 255 -16.02 -6.62 -6.87
C VAL A 255 -14.81 -7.28 -6.21
N ASN A 256 -13.79 -6.46 -5.85
CA ASN A 256 -12.58 -6.94 -5.18
C ASN A 256 -12.03 -5.85 -4.23
N PRO A 257 -12.04 -6.06 -2.92
CA PRO A 257 -11.51 -5.08 -1.96
C PRO A 257 -9.98 -5.12 -1.81
N ILE A 258 -9.32 -6.16 -2.36
CA ILE A 258 -7.86 -6.34 -2.23
C ILE A 258 -7.14 -5.23 -3.00
N GLY A 259 -6.18 -4.57 -2.34
CA GLY A 259 -5.39 -3.51 -2.94
C GLY A 259 -6.04 -2.13 -2.92
N ALA A 260 -7.17 -1.94 -2.23
CA ALA A 260 -7.80 -0.63 -2.07
C ALA A 260 -6.86 0.37 -1.35
N GLY A 261 -6.14 -0.06 -0.30
CA GLY A 261 -5.11 0.75 0.37
C GLY A 261 -3.96 1.12 -0.56
N ASP A 262 -3.49 0.16 -1.38
CA ASP A 262 -2.45 0.42 -2.38
C ASP A 262 -2.96 1.41 -3.44
N SER A 263 -4.24 1.31 -3.82
CA SER A 263 -4.90 2.23 -4.76
C SER A 263 -5.08 3.62 -4.17
N PHE A 264 -5.33 3.73 -2.86
CA PHE A 264 -5.28 5.00 -2.13
C PHE A 264 -3.91 5.66 -2.27
N VAL A 265 -2.82 4.92 -2.03
CA VAL A 265 -1.45 5.43 -2.19
C VAL A 265 -1.18 5.86 -3.62
N GLY A 266 -1.58 5.06 -4.62
CA GLY A 266 -1.43 5.41 -6.04
C GLY A 266 -2.19 6.69 -6.41
N GLY A 267 -3.42 6.85 -5.92
CA GLY A 267 -4.25 8.06 -6.09
C GLY A 267 -3.65 9.28 -5.40
N LEU A 268 -3.08 9.11 -4.21
CA LEU A 268 -2.39 10.17 -3.48
C LEU A 268 -1.17 10.70 -4.28
N VAL A 269 -0.36 9.79 -4.81
CA VAL A 269 0.78 10.18 -5.64
C VAL A 269 0.32 10.88 -6.91
N GLU A 270 -0.73 10.39 -7.60
CA GLU A 270 -1.28 11.06 -8.77
C GLU A 270 -1.76 12.48 -8.44
N ALA A 271 -2.44 12.65 -7.32
CA ALA A 271 -2.88 13.97 -6.85
C ALA A 271 -1.69 14.92 -6.62
N TRP A 272 -0.63 14.46 -5.95
CA TRP A 272 0.58 15.25 -5.74
C TRP A 272 1.29 15.61 -7.04
N GLU A 273 1.44 14.66 -7.96
CA GLU A 273 2.07 14.86 -9.27
C GLU A 273 1.28 15.84 -10.16
N THR A 274 -0.04 15.97 -9.93
CA THR A 274 -0.91 16.94 -10.62
C THR A 274 -1.05 18.26 -9.87
N GLY A 275 -0.37 18.42 -8.73
CA GLY A 275 -0.31 19.68 -7.96
C GLY A 275 -1.38 19.82 -6.88
N ALA A 276 -2.22 18.80 -6.64
CA ALA A 276 -3.13 18.79 -5.50
C ALA A 276 -2.36 18.50 -4.20
N SER A 277 -2.84 19.04 -3.09
CA SER A 277 -2.24 18.84 -1.76
C SER A 277 -3.30 18.85 -0.67
N GLY A 278 -2.92 18.52 0.56
CA GLY A 278 -3.83 18.55 1.71
C GLY A 278 -5.07 17.67 1.47
N THR A 279 -6.21 18.13 1.97
CA THR A 279 -7.50 17.42 1.88
C THR A 279 -7.91 17.11 0.43
N ALA A 280 -7.61 17.97 -0.53
CA ALA A 280 -7.93 17.72 -1.93
C ALA A 280 -7.21 16.50 -2.50
N ALA A 281 -5.94 16.28 -2.11
CA ALA A 281 -5.19 15.08 -2.51
C ALA A 281 -5.78 13.82 -1.86
N ILE A 282 -6.22 13.89 -0.61
CA ILE A 282 -6.86 12.78 0.10
C ILE A 282 -8.24 12.44 -0.49
N VAL A 283 -9.04 13.43 -0.85
CA VAL A 283 -10.31 13.23 -1.57
C VAL A 283 -10.09 12.41 -2.83
N PHE A 284 -9.07 12.76 -3.63
CA PHE A 284 -8.75 12.02 -4.84
C PHE A 284 -8.22 10.61 -4.55
N ALA A 285 -7.42 10.45 -3.48
CA ALA A 285 -6.93 9.15 -3.04
C ALA A 285 -8.07 8.22 -2.59
N VAL A 286 -9.02 8.72 -1.78
CA VAL A 286 -10.24 8.00 -1.38
C VAL A 286 -11.06 7.59 -2.60
N ALA A 287 -11.28 8.51 -3.54
CA ALA A 287 -12.02 8.24 -4.77
C ALA A 287 -11.34 7.17 -5.65
N THR A 288 -10.00 7.20 -5.73
CA THR A 288 -9.20 6.20 -6.46
C THR A 288 -9.32 4.82 -5.81
N ALA A 289 -9.21 4.75 -4.48
CA ALA A 289 -9.44 3.52 -3.73
C ALA A 289 -10.87 2.99 -3.92
N THR A 290 -11.87 3.87 -3.90
CA THR A 290 -13.27 3.52 -4.14
C THR A 290 -13.50 3.00 -5.57
N ALA A 291 -12.90 3.63 -6.60
CA ALA A 291 -12.98 3.15 -7.97
C ALA A 291 -12.28 1.80 -8.16
N SER A 292 -11.23 1.52 -7.39
CA SER A 292 -10.47 0.27 -7.52
C SER A 292 -11.23 -0.96 -7.02
N VAL A 293 -12.10 -0.83 -6.02
CA VAL A 293 -12.88 -1.96 -5.51
C VAL A 293 -13.97 -2.42 -6.48
N GLU A 294 -14.30 -1.62 -7.49
CA GLU A 294 -15.19 -1.99 -8.61
C GLU A 294 -14.46 -2.84 -9.69
N GLN A 295 -13.13 -3.08 -9.56
CA GLN A 295 -12.31 -3.82 -10.53
C GLN A 295 -11.98 -5.23 -10.03
N GLU A 296 -11.75 -6.18 -10.94
CA GLU A 296 -11.34 -7.55 -10.59
C GLU A 296 -9.87 -7.63 -10.12
N LEU A 297 -9.01 -6.81 -10.74
CA LEU A 297 -7.56 -6.83 -10.48
C LEU A 297 -7.20 -5.88 -9.35
N ALA A 298 -6.46 -6.36 -8.36
CA ALA A 298 -5.86 -5.53 -7.33
C ALA A 298 -4.93 -4.46 -7.95
N GLY A 299 -5.12 -3.19 -7.58
CA GLY A 299 -4.45 -2.07 -8.22
C GLY A 299 -5.02 -1.68 -9.59
N GLY A 300 -6.09 -2.34 -10.05
CA GLY A 300 -6.86 -1.89 -11.20
C GLY A 300 -7.69 -0.65 -10.83
N VAL A 301 -7.77 0.31 -11.74
CA VAL A 301 -8.62 1.51 -11.56
C VAL A 301 -9.04 2.06 -12.92
N ASP A 302 -10.28 2.54 -13.01
CA ASP A 302 -10.74 3.39 -14.12
C ASP A 302 -10.51 4.86 -13.75
N PRO A 303 -9.60 5.58 -14.43
CA PRO A 303 -9.31 6.98 -14.15
C PRO A 303 -10.49 7.92 -14.32
N ALA A 304 -11.41 7.62 -15.23
CA ALA A 304 -12.62 8.43 -15.42
C ALA A 304 -13.55 8.27 -14.22
N ARG A 305 -13.75 7.04 -13.77
CA ARG A 305 -14.54 6.72 -12.59
C ARG A 305 -13.94 7.31 -11.31
N ALA A 306 -12.62 7.26 -11.15
CA ALA A 306 -11.94 7.88 -10.00
C ALA A 306 -12.19 9.41 -9.96
N ARG A 307 -12.13 10.10 -11.11
CA ARG A 307 -12.42 11.55 -11.19
C ARG A 307 -13.89 11.87 -10.90
N GLU A 308 -14.83 11.06 -11.41
CA GLU A 308 -16.25 11.18 -11.08
C GLU A 308 -16.49 11.05 -9.57
N LEU A 309 -15.97 9.97 -8.98
CA LEU A 309 -16.11 9.71 -7.54
C LEU A 309 -15.45 10.79 -6.69
N ALA A 310 -14.36 11.44 -7.15
CA ALA A 310 -13.74 12.54 -6.42
C ALA A 310 -14.70 13.72 -6.20
N THR A 311 -15.60 13.99 -7.13
CA THR A 311 -16.62 15.03 -6.96
C THR A 311 -17.64 14.65 -5.89
N HIS A 312 -18.03 13.38 -5.83
CA HIS A 312 -18.98 12.88 -4.83
C HIS A 312 -18.33 12.82 -3.43
N VAL A 313 -17.07 12.38 -3.32
CA VAL A 313 -16.31 12.37 -2.05
C VAL A 313 -16.14 13.79 -1.53
N ALA A 314 -15.81 14.78 -2.39
CA ALA A 314 -15.69 16.18 -2.00
C ALA A 314 -17.01 16.73 -1.43
N ALA A 315 -18.12 16.51 -2.13
CA ALA A 315 -19.45 16.96 -1.67
C ALA A 315 -19.84 16.32 -0.33
N ALA A 316 -19.53 15.03 -0.13
CA ALA A 316 -19.80 14.34 1.14
C ALA A 316 -18.93 14.86 2.29
N ALA A 317 -17.68 15.27 2.01
CA ALA A 317 -16.80 15.87 3.00
C ALA A 317 -17.28 17.28 3.44
N GLU A 318 -17.76 18.11 2.52
CA GLU A 318 -18.29 19.45 2.81
C GLU A 318 -19.54 19.40 3.70
N GLN A 319 -20.48 18.49 3.42
CA GLN A 319 -21.72 18.33 4.20
C GLN A 319 -21.49 17.98 5.68
N ARG A 320 -20.37 17.32 6.00
CA ARG A 320 -20.01 17.00 7.40
C ARG A 320 -19.38 18.15 8.17
N VAL A 321 -18.86 19.15 7.50
CA VAL A 321 -18.30 20.35 8.15
C VAL A 321 -19.42 21.30 8.60
N GLU A 322 -20.59 21.24 7.89
CA GLU A 322 -21.76 22.09 8.18
C GLU A 322 -22.74 21.47 9.21
N ALA A 323 -22.61 20.19 9.55
CA ALA A 323 -23.47 19.44 10.48
C ALA A 323 -22.84 19.34 11.88
#